data_d617dbb0d23bf13bc706db7215c474a9
#
_entry.id   d617dbb0d23bf13bc706db7215c474a9
#
_cell.length_a   1.000
_cell.length_b   1.000
_cell.length_c   1.000
_cell.angle_alpha   90.00
_cell.angle_beta   90.00
_cell.angle_gamma   90.00
#
_symmetry.space_group_name_H-M   'P 1'
#
loop_
_entity.id
_entity.type
_entity.pdbx_description
1 polymer ?
#
loop_
_entity_poly.entity_id
_entity_poly.type
_entity_poly.pdbx_seq_one_letter_code
_entity_poly.pdbx_strand_id
1 'polypeptide(L)'
;YIDNVIQANILSLETTDPKAINNTYNIACGDRNTINDLVNYLKTCLSNYDSGIKNIKVIFGPKRSGDIPHSHASIDKARKLLNYNPKYSFRQGLDEAVKWYWKNL
;
A
#
# COMPACT_ATOMS: atom_id res chain seq x y z
N TYR A 1 -1.94 -2.06 -1.64
CA TYR A 1 -3.14 -2.38 -2.39
C TYR A 1 -3.60 -3.78 -2.08
N ILE A 2 -4.92 -4.01 -2.09
CA ILE A 2 -5.51 -5.27 -1.60
C ILE A 2 -5.02 -6.49 -2.38
N ASP A 3 -4.80 -6.38 -3.68
CA ASP A 3 -4.35 -7.51 -4.51
C ASP A 3 -2.98 -8.06 -4.10
N ASN A 4 -2.09 -7.22 -3.55
CA ASN A 4 -0.83 -7.68 -2.98
C ASN A 4 -1.07 -8.56 -1.74
N VAL A 5 -2.07 -8.23 -0.93
CA VAL A 5 -2.45 -9.03 0.27
C VAL A 5 -3.09 -10.35 -0.17
N ILE A 6 -4.00 -10.30 -1.17
CA ILE A 6 -4.62 -11.50 -1.73
C ILE A 6 -3.54 -12.43 -2.30
N GLN A 7 -2.58 -11.89 -3.07
CA GLN A 7 -1.45 -12.67 -3.57
C GLN A 7 -0.71 -13.40 -2.44
N ALA A 8 -0.39 -12.69 -1.36
CA ALA A 8 0.32 -13.28 -0.23
C ALA A 8 -0.49 -14.38 0.46
N ASN A 9 -1.81 -14.18 0.61
CA ASN A 9 -2.70 -15.19 1.19
C ASN A 9 -2.75 -16.46 0.32
N ILE A 10 -2.88 -16.31 -1.01
CA ILE A 10 -2.88 -17.43 -1.94
C ILE A 10 -1.55 -18.19 -1.84
N LEU A 11 -0.41 -17.49 -1.90
CA LEU A 11 0.91 -18.10 -1.76
C LEU A 11 1.08 -18.85 -0.44
N SER A 12 0.51 -18.32 0.66
CA SER A 12 0.55 -18.97 1.97
C SER A 12 -0.32 -20.23 2.03
N LEU A 13 -1.42 -20.28 1.29
CA LEU A 13 -2.30 -21.45 1.21
C LEU A 13 -1.72 -22.55 0.31
N GLU A 14 -1.06 -22.16 -0.76
CA GLU A 14 -0.54 -23.09 -1.77
C GLU A 14 0.85 -23.62 -1.47
N THR A 15 1.59 -22.99 -0.53
CA THR A 15 2.95 -23.43 -0.23
C THR A 15 2.99 -24.82 0.41
N THR A 16 3.87 -25.65 -0.12
CA THR A 16 4.18 -26.97 0.44
C THR A 16 5.55 -27.02 1.11
N ASP A 17 6.28 -25.88 1.13
CA ASP A 17 7.60 -25.80 1.78
C ASP A 17 7.45 -25.83 3.31
N PRO A 18 7.98 -26.88 4.01
CA PRO A 18 7.92 -26.97 5.47
C PRO A 18 8.57 -25.76 6.17
N LYS A 19 9.50 -25.06 5.52
CA LYS A 19 10.15 -23.86 6.06
C LYS A 19 9.25 -22.62 5.99
N ALA A 20 8.26 -22.65 5.12
CA ALA A 20 7.29 -21.56 4.95
C ALA A 20 6.07 -21.72 5.86
N ILE A 21 5.70 -22.93 6.22
CA ILE A 21 4.53 -23.24 7.04
C ILE A 21 4.74 -22.80 8.50
N ASN A 22 3.66 -22.43 9.20
CA ASN A 22 3.66 -22.00 10.59
C ASN A 22 4.59 -20.79 10.87
N ASN A 23 4.62 -19.85 9.94
CA ASN A 23 5.40 -18.64 10.05
C ASN A 23 4.50 -17.39 9.98
N THR A 24 4.96 -16.32 10.60
CA THR A 24 4.38 -14.97 10.45
C THR A 24 5.16 -14.20 9.39
N TYR A 25 4.45 -13.49 8.52
CA TYR A 25 5.03 -12.71 7.44
C TYR A 25 4.56 -11.26 7.48
N ASN A 26 5.46 -10.32 7.25
CA ASN A 26 5.10 -8.96 6.94
C ASN A 26 4.76 -8.87 5.45
N ILE A 27 3.61 -8.32 5.12
CA ILE A 27 3.16 -8.10 3.76
C ILE A 27 3.05 -6.60 3.50
N ALA A 28 3.85 -6.11 2.58
CA ALA A 28 3.92 -4.72 2.16
C ALA A 28 4.39 -4.69 0.70
N CYS A 29 4.52 -3.49 0.11
CA CYS A 29 5.14 -3.34 -1.22
C CYS A 29 6.64 -3.08 -1.17
N GLY A 30 7.21 -2.92 0.03
CA GLY A 30 8.64 -2.66 0.21
C GLY A 30 9.04 -1.18 0.04
N ASP A 31 8.09 -0.31 -0.30
CA ASP A 31 8.30 1.12 -0.46
C ASP A 31 8.20 1.85 0.89
N ARG A 32 8.89 2.98 0.96
CA ARG A 32 8.76 3.91 2.09
C ARG A 32 8.14 5.20 1.58
N ASN A 33 6.95 5.52 2.09
CA ASN A 33 6.23 6.73 1.74
C ASN A 33 5.82 7.50 2.99
N THR A 34 5.83 8.82 2.91
CA THR A 34 5.32 9.70 3.95
C THR A 34 3.84 10.00 3.74
N ILE A 35 3.17 10.52 4.77
CA ILE A 35 1.79 11.03 4.62
C ILE A 35 1.71 12.17 3.59
N ASN A 36 2.74 13.01 3.52
CA ASN A 36 2.81 14.07 2.52
C ASN A 36 2.91 13.50 1.09
N ASP A 37 3.68 12.43 0.89
CA ASP A 37 3.72 11.74 -0.41
C ASP A 37 2.34 11.20 -0.77
N LEU A 38 1.65 10.55 0.18
CA LEU A 38 0.28 10.06 -0.03
C LEU A 38 -0.65 11.18 -0.46
N VAL A 39 -0.66 12.31 0.25
CA VAL A 39 -1.51 13.46 -0.07
C VAL A 39 -1.20 14.01 -1.47
N ASN A 40 0.08 14.15 -1.81
CA ASN A 40 0.50 14.65 -3.12
C ASN A 40 0.08 13.70 -4.25
N TYR A 41 0.23 12.39 -4.06
CA TYR A 41 -0.20 11.39 -5.03
C TYR A 41 -1.72 11.37 -5.19
N LEU A 42 -2.49 11.46 -4.09
CA LEU A 42 -3.95 11.56 -4.13
C LEU A 42 -4.39 12.79 -4.91
N LYS A 43 -3.82 13.97 -4.65
CA LYS A 43 -4.13 15.19 -5.40
C LYS A 43 -3.85 15.02 -6.89
N THR A 44 -2.75 14.39 -7.23
CA THR A 44 -2.38 14.14 -8.64
C THR A 44 -3.38 13.19 -9.31
N CYS A 45 -3.68 12.05 -8.68
CA CYS A 45 -4.61 11.06 -9.24
C CYS A 45 -6.03 11.63 -9.38
N LEU A 46 -6.54 12.29 -8.33
CA LEU A 46 -7.88 12.85 -8.32
C LEU A 46 -8.03 14.06 -9.26
N SER A 47 -6.97 14.81 -9.52
CA SER A 47 -6.98 15.93 -10.47
C SER A 47 -7.24 15.48 -11.91
N ASN A 48 -7.09 14.20 -12.23
CA ASN A 48 -7.48 13.65 -13.54
C ASN A 48 -8.99 13.55 -13.71
N TYR A 49 -9.73 13.56 -12.61
CA TYR A 49 -11.20 13.49 -12.60
C TYR A 49 -11.83 14.88 -12.35
N ASP A 50 -11.21 15.66 -11.46
CA ASP A 50 -11.61 17.04 -11.16
C ASP A 50 -10.37 17.92 -10.99
N SER A 51 -10.13 18.79 -11.95
CA SER A 51 -8.97 19.71 -11.98
C SER A 51 -8.92 20.68 -10.79
N GLY A 52 -10.06 20.99 -10.16
CA GLY A 52 -10.16 21.83 -8.97
C GLY A 52 -9.42 21.27 -7.77
N ILE A 53 -9.31 19.95 -7.68
CA ILE A 53 -8.62 19.24 -6.58
C ILE A 53 -7.12 19.60 -6.49
N LYS A 54 -6.50 19.93 -7.61
CA LYS A 54 -5.11 20.38 -7.63
C LYS A 54 -4.86 21.58 -6.73
N ASN A 55 -5.84 22.46 -6.60
CA ASN A 55 -5.75 23.72 -5.85
C ASN A 55 -6.23 23.58 -4.39
N ILE A 56 -6.73 22.43 -3.97
CA ILE A 56 -7.20 22.23 -2.59
C ILE A 56 -6.01 22.40 -1.63
N LYS A 57 -6.20 23.29 -0.65
CA LYS A 57 -5.24 23.56 0.40
C LYS A 57 -5.22 22.40 1.41
N VAL A 58 -4.03 21.87 1.68
CA VAL A 58 -3.83 20.86 2.74
C VAL A 58 -3.82 21.55 4.09
N ILE A 59 -4.61 21.05 5.03
CA ILE A 59 -4.63 21.54 6.42
C ILE A 59 -3.91 20.52 7.29
N PHE A 60 -2.85 20.96 7.96
CA PHE A 60 -2.09 20.13 8.89
C PHE A 60 -2.69 20.26 10.29
N GLY A 61 -3.13 19.14 10.85
CA GLY A 61 -3.56 19.07 12.24
C GLY A 61 -2.39 18.91 13.21
N PRO A 62 -2.67 18.98 14.54
CA PRO A 62 -1.67 18.71 15.56
C PRO A 62 -1.19 17.25 15.47
N LYS A 63 0.06 17.02 15.85
CA LYS A 63 0.64 15.67 15.90
C LYS A 63 -0.14 14.82 16.92
N ARG A 64 -0.55 13.63 16.50
CA ARG A 64 -1.26 12.69 17.38
C ARG A 64 -0.26 11.89 18.22
N SER A 65 -0.61 11.64 19.48
CA SER A 65 0.16 10.73 20.33
C SER A 65 0.06 9.30 19.78
N GLY A 66 1.20 8.63 19.63
CA GLY A 66 1.25 7.26 19.09
C GLY A 66 1.38 7.15 17.57
N ASP A 67 1.35 8.27 16.83
CA ASP A 67 1.62 8.22 15.39
C ASP A 67 3.05 7.75 15.12
N ILE A 68 3.18 6.74 14.27
CA ILE A 68 4.48 6.23 13.80
C ILE A 68 4.91 7.07 12.59
N PRO A 69 5.98 7.88 12.69
CA PRO A 69 6.42 8.75 11.59
C PRO A 69 6.86 7.99 10.34
N HIS A 70 7.31 6.76 10.53
CA HIS A 70 7.82 5.91 9.47
C HIS A 70 7.23 4.52 9.59
N SER A 71 6.31 4.17 8.70
CA SER A 71 5.82 2.81 8.55
C SER A 71 6.62 2.11 7.45
N HIS A 72 7.50 1.19 7.84
CA HIS A 72 8.28 0.39 6.92
C HIS A 72 8.40 -1.02 7.46
N ALA A 73 8.06 -2.00 6.64
CA ALA A 73 8.20 -3.41 6.98
C ALA A 73 9.08 -4.10 5.95
N SER A 74 10.11 -4.86 6.41
CA SER A 74 10.83 -5.75 5.52
C SER A 74 9.93 -6.90 5.08
N ILE A 75 9.89 -7.13 3.77
CA ILE A 75 9.18 -8.24 3.12
C ILE A 75 10.12 -9.37 2.69
N ASP A 76 11.38 -9.33 3.11
CA ASP A 76 12.42 -10.28 2.66
C ASP A 76 12.09 -11.72 3.03
N LYS A 77 11.50 -11.94 4.22
CA LYS A 77 11.05 -13.26 4.64
C LYS A 77 9.96 -13.81 3.73
N ALA A 78 8.97 -12.98 3.38
CA ALA A 78 7.89 -13.36 2.47
C ALA A 78 8.42 -13.63 1.05
N ARG A 79 9.34 -12.80 0.58
CA ARG A 79 10.02 -13.03 -0.70
C ARG A 79 10.76 -14.36 -0.74
N LYS A 80 11.54 -14.63 0.30
CA LYS A 80 12.41 -15.82 0.35
C LYS A 80 11.64 -17.13 0.51
N LEU A 81 10.61 -17.14 1.35
CA LEU A 81 9.92 -18.39 1.72
C LEU A 81 8.60 -18.60 0.96
N LEU A 82 7.90 -17.53 0.57
CA LEU A 82 6.64 -17.61 -0.15
C LEU A 82 6.77 -17.22 -1.63
N ASN A 83 7.95 -16.84 -2.11
CA ASN A 83 8.12 -16.22 -3.43
C ASN A 83 7.22 -15.00 -3.64
N TYR A 84 6.88 -14.28 -2.55
CA TYR A 84 6.05 -13.10 -2.61
C TYR A 84 6.75 -11.99 -3.38
N ASN A 85 6.10 -11.52 -4.45
CA ASN A 85 6.55 -10.38 -5.22
C ASN A 85 5.36 -9.45 -5.48
N PRO A 86 5.24 -8.32 -4.76
CA PRO A 86 4.10 -7.43 -4.87
C PRO A 86 3.95 -6.92 -6.31
N LYS A 87 2.76 -7.11 -6.89
CA LYS A 87 2.45 -6.69 -8.26
C LYS A 87 2.25 -5.18 -8.39
N TYR A 88 1.80 -4.55 -7.31
CA TYR A 88 1.48 -3.13 -7.27
C TYR A 88 2.44 -2.40 -6.33
N SER A 89 3.12 -1.40 -6.85
CA SER A 89 3.77 -0.37 -6.03
C SER A 89 2.73 0.47 -5.29
N PHE A 90 3.16 1.31 -4.36
CA PHE A 90 2.28 2.24 -3.65
C PHE A 90 1.47 3.12 -4.61
N ARG A 91 2.10 3.70 -5.63
CA ARG A 91 1.43 4.55 -6.63
C ARG A 91 0.41 3.79 -7.45
N GLN A 92 0.80 2.65 -8.01
CA GLN A 92 -0.10 1.83 -8.82
C GLN A 92 -1.32 1.37 -8.03
N GLY A 93 -1.12 0.93 -6.78
CA GLY A 93 -2.23 0.55 -5.91
C GLY A 93 -3.14 1.73 -5.56
N LEU A 94 -2.59 2.94 -5.43
CA LEU A 94 -3.37 4.14 -5.19
C LEU A 94 -4.19 4.54 -6.41
N ASP A 95 -3.61 4.45 -7.63
CA ASP A 95 -4.34 4.71 -8.88
C ASP A 95 -5.56 3.79 -9.01
N GLU A 96 -5.40 2.49 -8.75
CA GLU A 96 -6.51 1.53 -8.81
C GLU A 96 -7.57 1.82 -7.73
N ALA A 97 -7.14 2.16 -6.52
CA ALA A 97 -8.06 2.54 -5.44
C ALA A 97 -8.85 3.80 -5.79
N VAL A 98 -8.19 4.85 -6.29
CA VAL A 98 -8.84 6.10 -6.70
C VAL A 98 -9.87 5.87 -7.81
N LYS A 99 -9.56 5.07 -8.82
CA LYS A 99 -10.51 4.71 -9.89
C LYS A 99 -11.78 4.08 -9.33
N TRP A 100 -11.62 3.18 -8.37
CA TRP A 100 -12.76 2.51 -7.76
C TRP A 100 -13.61 3.46 -6.91
N TYR A 101 -12.97 4.23 -6.02
CA TYR A 101 -13.67 5.17 -5.15
C TYR A 101 -14.37 6.28 -5.94
N TRP A 102 -13.74 6.81 -6.98
CA TRP A 102 -14.36 7.84 -7.81
C TRP A 102 -15.64 7.40 -8.52
N LYS A 103 -15.74 6.10 -8.81
CA LYS A 103 -16.93 5.54 -9.46
C LYS A 103 -18.05 5.13 -8.49
N ASN A 104 -17.71 4.89 -7.22
CA ASN A 104 -18.62 4.23 -6.28
C ASN A 104 -18.96 5.10 -5.05
N LEU A 105 -18.41 6.29 -4.93
CA LEU A 105 -18.75 7.31 -3.94
C LEU A 105 -19.27 8.57 -4.62
#